data_19fffedd2187912023736f60da410aac
#
_entry.id   19fffedd2187912023736f60da410aac
#
_cell.length_a   1.000
_cell.length_b   1.000
_cell.length_c   1.000
_cell.angle_alpha   90.00
_cell.angle_beta   90.00
_cell.angle_gamma   90.00
#
_symmetry.space_group_name_H-M   'P 1'
#
loop_
_entity.id
_entity.type
_entity.pdbx_description
1 polymer ?
#
loop_
_entity_poly.entity_id
_entity_poly.type
_entity_poly.pdbx_seq_one_letter_code
_entity_poly.pdbx_strand_id
1 'polypeptide(L)'
;MNKIKILWVDDEIDLLKPHILFLEKKNYEVTTCNNGQDAIDMFEENNFDIVFLDENMPGLSGLETLSEIKEKKSSVPVIMITKSEEEYIMEEAIGSKIADYLIKPVNPNQILLSLKKNLDHSRLISEKTTLDYQKEFRKIAMDMAMVNSFEDWIELYKRLVYWEMELENIEDQSMVEILESQKVEANTQFGKFIERNYENWFDNTDDKPVLSHKIFGELVAPEIRKKDKPILFIVIDNLRYDQWKAFEGIVNNHYKLEKEVSYYSILPTATQYARNAIFSGLTPLEMEKKFPQYWKNDIDDGGKNLYEGEFLTEQLKRLGLDIKQEYYKITNFKDGKKLAENFKGLKGNDLTTIVYNFVDMLSHAKTEMEVVKELASDDKAYRSLTVSWFKNSPLLDIIQQAQKQGFKLIITTDHGTINCKNPSKVIGDKNTSLNLRYKTGRSLTYEDKDVYAVKDPKKIGLPALNMSSSFIFAKNDLFLAYVNNYNHYVSYYRNTYQHGGISLEEMIIPFLVFEPK
;
A
#
# COMPACT_ATOMS: atom_id res chain seq x y z
N MET A 1 35.11 -11.77 7.03
CA MET A 1 34.44 -10.46 7.04
C MET A 1 34.66 -9.83 5.67
N ASN A 2 33.58 -9.50 4.96
CA ASN A 2 33.72 -8.77 3.71
C ASN A 2 34.29 -7.38 4.02
N LYS A 3 35.15 -6.88 3.12
CA LYS A 3 35.67 -5.51 3.23
C LYS A 3 34.56 -4.53 2.92
N ILE A 4 34.49 -3.44 3.67
CA ILE A 4 33.57 -2.31 3.40
C ILE A 4 34.02 -1.62 2.11
N LYS A 5 33.11 -1.47 1.15
CA LYS A 5 33.35 -0.90 -0.16
C LYS A 5 32.98 0.57 -0.20
N ILE A 6 33.94 1.41 -0.50
CA ILE A 6 33.82 2.86 -0.57
C ILE A 6 33.92 3.29 -2.03
N LEU A 7 32.96 4.08 -2.53
CA LEU A 7 33.12 4.85 -3.76
C LEU A 7 33.59 6.25 -3.40
N TRP A 8 34.72 6.69 -3.94
CA TRP A 8 35.22 8.05 -3.73
C TRP A 8 35.30 8.81 -5.05
N VAL A 9 34.50 9.85 -5.15
CA VAL A 9 34.31 10.67 -6.36
C VAL A 9 34.90 12.07 -6.10
N ASP A 10 35.94 12.45 -6.83
CA ASP A 10 36.61 13.73 -6.67
C ASP A 10 37.44 14.02 -7.93
N ASP A 11 37.30 15.19 -8.55
CA ASP A 11 38.02 15.55 -9.77
C ASP A 11 39.55 15.65 -9.55
N GLU A 12 39.96 15.92 -8.32
CA GLU A 12 41.35 15.95 -7.87
C GLU A 12 41.78 14.64 -7.17
N ILE A 13 41.14 13.48 -7.47
CA ILE A 13 41.31 12.20 -6.75
C ILE A 13 42.77 11.72 -6.67
N ASP A 14 43.60 12.06 -7.65
CA ASP A 14 45.02 11.73 -7.64
C ASP A 14 45.80 12.37 -6.48
N LEU A 15 45.35 13.52 -5.99
CA LEU A 15 45.92 14.21 -4.83
C LEU A 15 45.54 13.54 -3.51
N LEU A 16 44.53 12.71 -3.51
CA LEU A 16 43.97 12.01 -2.35
C LEU A 16 44.59 10.62 -2.13
N LYS A 17 45.56 10.18 -2.95
CA LYS A 17 46.26 8.90 -2.79
C LYS A 17 46.72 8.58 -1.36
N PRO A 18 47.27 9.53 -0.57
CA PRO A 18 47.65 9.24 0.83
C PRO A 18 46.43 8.85 1.71
N HIS A 19 45.27 9.44 1.48
CA HIS A 19 44.01 9.15 2.20
C HIS A 19 43.48 7.78 1.81
N ILE A 20 43.51 7.45 0.51
CA ILE A 20 43.10 6.14 -0.02
C ILE A 20 43.97 5.04 0.60
N LEU A 21 45.30 5.17 0.54
CA LEU A 21 46.23 4.22 1.13
C LEU A 21 46.02 4.06 2.65
N PHE A 22 45.68 5.13 3.35
CA PHE A 22 45.35 5.10 4.77
C PHE A 22 44.10 4.25 5.04
N LEU A 23 43.03 4.40 4.24
CA LEU A 23 41.81 3.62 4.36
C LEU A 23 42.03 2.14 4.00
N GLU A 24 42.76 1.86 2.94
CA GLU A 24 43.12 0.48 2.54
C GLU A 24 43.89 -0.26 3.64
N LYS A 25 44.83 0.42 4.31
CA LYS A 25 45.55 -0.12 5.51
C LYS A 25 44.58 -0.38 6.68
N LYS A 26 43.42 0.25 6.72
CA LYS A 26 42.37 0.05 7.72
C LYS A 26 41.33 -0.99 7.29
N ASN A 27 41.64 -1.76 6.22
CA ASN A 27 40.79 -2.82 5.68
C ASN A 27 39.49 -2.36 4.97
N TYR A 28 39.48 -1.12 4.46
CA TYR A 28 38.48 -0.66 3.52
C TYR A 28 38.88 -0.98 2.08
N GLU A 29 37.92 -1.12 1.19
CA GLU A 29 38.13 -1.25 -0.25
C GLU A 29 37.66 0.05 -0.91
N VAL A 30 38.56 0.81 -1.52
CA VAL A 30 38.27 2.13 -2.09
C VAL A 30 38.29 2.06 -3.61
N THR A 31 37.15 2.29 -4.23
CA THR A 31 37.01 2.51 -5.68
C THR A 31 36.94 4.00 -5.92
N THR A 32 37.69 4.50 -6.91
CA THR A 32 37.79 5.93 -7.19
C THR A 32 37.30 6.27 -8.57
N CYS A 33 36.66 7.41 -8.74
CA CYS A 33 36.41 8.03 -10.04
C CYS A 33 36.52 9.56 -9.94
N ASN A 34 36.61 10.24 -11.09
CA ASN A 34 36.94 11.65 -11.16
C ASN A 34 35.79 12.56 -11.67
N ASN A 35 34.60 12.00 -11.88
CA ASN A 35 33.42 12.75 -12.30
C ASN A 35 32.12 12.05 -11.86
N GLY A 36 31.02 12.81 -11.86
CA GLY A 36 29.73 12.34 -11.41
C GLY A 36 29.08 11.26 -12.30
N GLN A 37 29.25 11.34 -13.63
CA GLN A 37 28.64 10.37 -14.53
C GLN A 37 29.25 8.98 -14.35
N ASP A 38 30.58 8.88 -14.34
CA ASP A 38 31.26 7.61 -14.08
C ASP A 38 30.91 7.03 -12.70
N ALA A 39 30.69 7.90 -11.71
CA ALA A 39 30.25 7.49 -10.38
C ALA A 39 28.87 6.81 -10.42
N ILE A 40 27.92 7.37 -11.17
CA ILE A 40 26.57 6.82 -11.35
C ILE A 40 26.64 5.47 -12.08
N ASP A 41 27.42 5.37 -13.15
CA ASP A 41 27.58 4.14 -13.93
C ASP A 41 28.24 3.04 -13.07
N MET A 42 29.30 3.36 -12.33
CA MET A 42 29.94 2.42 -11.39
C MET A 42 29.00 1.98 -10.26
N PHE A 43 28.12 2.88 -9.79
CA PHE A 43 27.16 2.59 -8.74
C PHE A 43 26.04 1.65 -9.23
N GLU A 44 25.72 1.66 -10.52
CA GLU A 44 24.78 0.70 -11.14
C GLU A 44 25.37 -0.72 -11.24
N GLU A 45 26.66 -0.79 -11.57
CA GLU A 45 27.33 -2.08 -11.80
C GLU A 45 27.81 -2.74 -10.50
N ASN A 46 27.99 -1.96 -9.43
CA ASN A 46 28.60 -2.44 -8.19
C ASN A 46 27.81 -2.02 -6.96
N ASN A 47 27.94 -2.79 -5.88
CA ASN A 47 27.40 -2.41 -4.57
C ASN A 47 28.49 -1.71 -3.74
N PHE A 48 28.17 -0.50 -3.28
CA PHE A 48 28.99 0.26 -2.35
C PHE A 48 28.25 0.45 -1.02
N ASP A 49 29.01 0.42 0.09
CA ASP A 49 28.47 0.60 1.44
C ASP A 49 28.38 2.09 1.83
N ILE A 50 29.20 2.94 1.21
CA ILE A 50 29.25 4.38 1.45
C ILE A 50 29.90 5.11 0.27
N VAL A 51 29.48 6.35 0.04
CA VAL A 51 30.02 7.21 -1.03
C VAL A 51 30.64 8.47 -0.43
N PHE A 52 31.87 8.83 -0.82
CA PHE A 52 32.43 10.16 -0.69
C PHE A 52 32.28 10.90 -2.01
N LEU A 53 31.79 12.12 -1.95
CA LEU A 53 31.40 12.88 -3.13
C LEU A 53 31.85 14.33 -3.02
N ASP A 54 32.72 14.76 -3.93
CA ASP A 54 33.07 16.17 -4.06
C ASP A 54 31.92 16.96 -4.69
N GLU A 55 31.72 18.19 -4.23
CA GLU A 55 30.70 19.08 -4.78
C GLU A 55 31.12 19.67 -6.13
N ASN A 56 32.37 20.11 -6.23
CA ASN A 56 32.86 20.87 -7.39
C ASN A 56 33.53 19.97 -8.40
N MET A 57 32.75 19.33 -9.24
CA MET A 57 33.25 18.45 -10.31
C MET A 57 32.84 18.94 -11.69
N PRO A 58 33.65 18.72 -12.75
CA PRO A 58 33.27 19.03 -14.10
C PRO A 58 32.14 18.12 -14.61
N GLY A 59 31.14 18.69 -15.28
CA GLY A 59 29.96 17.99 -15.76
C GLY A 59 28.82 18.01 -14.73
N LEU A 60 28.49 16.86 -14.13
CA LEU A 60 27.52 16.79 -13.04
C LEU A 60 28.16 17.26 -11.74
N SER A 61 27.49 18.16 -11.04
CA SER A 61 27.87 18.59 -9.67
C SER A 61 27.70 17.46 -8.67
N GLY A 62 28.27 17.62 -7.49
CA GLY A 62 28.09 16.67 -6.40
C GLY A 62 26.64 16.54 -5.97
N LEU A 63 25.86 17.63 -5.92
CA LEU A 63 24.43 17.60 -5.56
C LEU A 63 23.59 16.88 -6.62
N GLU A 64 23.85 17.10 -7.89
CA GLU A 64 23.17 16.36 -8.99
C GLU A 64 23.49 14.86 -8.92
N THR A 65 24.76 14.51 -8.74
CA THR A 65 25.23 13.12 -8.58
C THR A 65 24.61 12.47 -7.32
N LEU A 66 24.53 13.20 -6.20
CA LEU A 66 23.87 12.75 -4.99
C LEU A 66 22.40 12.39 -5.23
N SER A 67 21.66 13.25 -5.95
CA SER A 67 20.26 13.02 -6.27
C SER A 67 20.05 11.73 -7.05
N GLU A 68 20.85 11.51 -8.09
CA GLU A 68 20.81 10.29 -8.91
C GLU A 68 21.14 9.02 -8.11
N ILE A 69 22.21 9.05 -7.27
CA ILE A 69 22.56 7.93 -6.40
C ILE A 69 21.45 7.63 -5.40
N LYS A 70 20.82 8.67 -4.82
CA LYS A 70 19.75 8.51 -3.84
C LYS A 70 18.43 8.03 -4.47
N GLU A 71 18.18 8.35 -5.72
CA GLU A 71 17.04 7.79 -6.46
C GLU A 71 17.20 6.27 -6.68
N LYS A 72 18.42 5.83 -6.98
CA LYS A 72 18.73 4.40 -7.19
C LYS A 72 18.77 3.60 -5.89
N LYS A 73 19.40 4.14 -4.85
CA LYS A 73 19.51 3.49 -3.52
C LYS A 73 19.49 4.52 -2.40
N SER A 74 18.31 4.84 -1.91
CA SER A 74 18.10 5.89 -0.88
C SER A 74 18.83 5.61 0.44
N SER A 75 19.13 4.33 0.76
CA SER A 75 19.73 3.91 2.02
C SER A 75 21.26 4.08 2.08
N VAL A 76 21.97 4.18 0.95
CA VAL A 76 23.43 4.34 0.96
C VAL A 76 23.81 5.69 1.55
N PRO A 77 24.64 5.73 2.60
CA PRO A 77 25.15 6.98 3.14
C PRO A 77 26.07 7.67 2.13
N VAL A 78 25.81 8.97 1.88
CA VAL A 78 26.68 9.81 1.05
C VAL A 78 27.26 10.91 1.91
N ILE A 79 28.58 11.04 1.91
CA ILE A 79 29.33 12.08 2.62
C ILE A 79 29.82 13.08 1.59
N MET A 80 29.34 14.31 1.68
CA MET A 80 29.80 15.40 0.83
C MET A 80 31.15 15.93 1.31
N ILE A 81 32.08 16.17 0.39
CA ILE A 81 33.39 16.77 0.66
C ILE A 81 33.55 17.99 -0.24
N THR A 82 33.72 19.18 0.31
CA THR A 82 33.76 20.42 -0.48
C THR A 82 34.75 21.44 0.05
N LYS A 83 35.13 22.40 -0.80
CA LYS A 83 35.97 23.57 -0.44
C LYS A 83 35.15 24.74 0.09
N SER A 84 33.81 24.71 -0.05
CA SER A 84 32.96 25.85 0.29
C SER A 84 32.30 25.69 1.67
N GLU A 85 32.27 26.78 2.42
CA GLU A 85 31.51 26.96 3.68
C GLU A 85 30.20 27.71 3.42
N GLU A 86 29.73 27.80 2.17
CA GLU A 86 28.51 28.52 1.82
C GLU A 86 27.29 27.83 2.42
N GLU A 87 26.57 28.55 3.27
CA GLU A 87 25.43 28.08 4.05
C GLU A 87 24.34 27.49 3.17
N TYR A 88 24.13 28.04 1.98
CA TYR A 88 23.11 27.57 1.03
C TYR A 88 23.39 26.18 0.46
N ILE A 89 24.68 25.85 0.17
CA ILE A 89 25.09 24.51 -0.31
C ILE A 89 24.88 23.47 0.80
N MET A 90 25.17 23.86 2.05
CA MET A 90 24.92 23.01 3.21
C MET A 90 23.43 22.75 3.42
N GLU A 91 22.58 23.76 3.30
CA GLU A 91 21.13 23.63 3.43
C GLU A 91 20.53 22.74 2.33
N GLU A 92 20.99 22.90 1.09
CA GLU A 92 20.55 22.10 -0.05
C GLU A 92 21.02 20.64 0.06
N ALA A 93 22.26 20.41 0.47
CA ALA A 93 22.81 19.09 0.72
C ALA A 93 22.08 18.37 1.87
N ILE A 94 21.77 19.08 2.97
CA ILE A 94 20.95 18.55 4.08
C ILE A 94 19.52 18.23 3.59
N GLY A 95 18.92 19.09 2.78
CA GLY A 95 17.64 18.86 2.14
C GLY A 95 17.64 17.62 1.23
N SER A 96 18.76 17.32 0.60
CA SER A 96 18.99 16.15 -0.26
C SER A 96 19.37 14.86 0.52
N LYS A 97 19.28 14.87 1.85
CA LYS A 97 19.53 13.71 2.75
C LYS A 97 20.96 13.15 2.70
N ILE A 98 21.98 14.01 2.77
CA ILE A 98 23.36 13.58 3.01
C ILE A 98 23.50 12.95 4.41
N ALA A 99 24.48 12.05 4.53
CA ALA A 99 24.80 11.39 5.80
C ALA A 99 25.78 12.21 6.66
N ASP A 100 26.70 12.93 6.03
CA ASP A 100 27.67 13.81 6.68
C ASP A 100 28.25 14.82 5.68
N TYR A 101 28.98 15.82 6.19
CA TYR A 101 29.58 16.90 5.43
C TYR A 101 30.99 17.19 5.93
N LEU A 102 31.98 17.22 5.03
CA LEU A 102 33.37 17.48 5.35
C LEU A 102 33.92 18.63 4.51
N ILE A 103 34.70 19.53 5.14
CA ILE A 103 35.29 20.68 4.47
C ILE A 103 36.76 20.41 4.15
N LYS A 104 37.18 20.63 2.89
CA LYS A 104 38.58 20.53 2.47
C LYS A 104 39.42 21.69 3.10
N PRO A 105 40.63 21.41 3.59
CA PRO A 105 41.38 20.16 3.51
C PRO A 105 40.93 19.16 4.57
N VAL A 106 40.49 17.95 4.15
CA VAL A 106 40.12 16.88 5.05
C VAL A 106 41.36 16.13 5.55
N ASN A 107 41.36 15.76 6.82
CA ASN A 107 42.42 14.88 7.31
C ASN A 107 41.94 13.42 7.41
N PRO A 108 42.86 12.42 7.28
CA PRO A 108 42.49 11.01 7.28
C PRO A 108 41.66 10.55 8.50
N ASN A 109 41.88 11.20 9.67
CA ASN A 109 41.13 10.86 10.88
C ASN A 109 39.68 11.37 10.85
N GLN A 110 39.42 12.53 10.22
CA GLN A 110 38.06 13.04 10.02
C GLN A 110 37.27 12.12 9.10
N ILE A 111 37.89 11.69 7.99
CA ILE A 111 37.29 10.71 7.07
C ILE A 111 36.99 9.39 7.80
N LEU A 112 37.94 8.85 8.56
CA LEU A 112 37.71 7.63 9.33
C LEU A 112 36.64 7.78 10.40
N LEU A 113 36.54 8.94 11.04
CA LEU A 113 35.50 9.22 12.04
C LEU A 113 34.10 9.27 11.39
N SER A 114 34.00 9.97 10.27
CA SER A 114 32.75 10.05 9.50
C SER A 114 32.32 8.67 8.95
N LEU A 115 33.28 7.87 8.43
CA LEU A 115 33.01 6.48 8.04
C LEU A 115 32.44 5.65 9.19
N LYS A 116 33.12 5.66 10.35
CA LYS A 116 32.68 4.89 11.51
C LYS A 116 31.29 5.32 11.98
N LYS A 117 31.08 6.64 12.10
CA LYS A 117 29.79 7.20 12.51
C LYS A 117 28.65 6.70 11.62
N ASN A 118 28.84 6.76 10.31
CA ASN A 118 27.76 6.47 9.35
C ASN A 118 27.55 4.98 9.10
N LEU A 119 28.64 4.16 9.07
CA LEU A 119 28.55 2.71 8.90
C LEU A 119 28.13 2.00 10.19
N ASP A 120 28.68 2.41 11.34
CA ASP A 120 28.28 1.84 12.63
C ASP A 120 26.85 2.21 12.98
N HIS A 121 26.39 3.41 12.59
CA HIS A 121 25.00 3.85 12.83
C HIS A 121 24.01 2.97 12.07
N SER A 122 24.23 2.72 10.76
CA SER A 122 23.37 1.83 9.96
C SER A 122 23.38 0.40 10.49
N ARG A 123 24.57 -0.12 10.86
CA ARG A 123 24.69 -1.45 11.46
C ARG A 123 23.99 -1.53 12.82
N LEU A 124 24.16 -0.54 13.69
CA LEU A 124 23.52 -0.50 15.01
C LEU A 124 22.00 -0.40 14.91
N ILE A 125 21.49 0.36 13.92
CA ILE A 125 20.04 0.41 13.65
C ILE A 125 19.56 -0.98 13.20
N SER A 126 20.23 -1.61 12.24
CA SER A 126 19.87 -2.94 11.74
C SER A 126 19.92 -4.00 12.86
N GLU A 127 20.98 -4.03 13.66
CA GLU A 127 21.10 -4.94 14.81
C GLU A 127 20.00 -4.68 15.85
N LYS A 128 19.70 -3.42 16.14
CA LYS A 128 18.64 -3.04 17.08
C LYS A 128 17.28 -3.46 16.56
N THR A 129 16.94 -3.16 15.30
CA THR A 129 15.65 -3.55 14.69
C THR A 129 15.50 -5.07 14.68
N THR A 130 16.56 -5.81 14.35
CA THR A 130 16.56 -7.29 14.42
C THR A 130 16.27 -7.79 15.84
N LEU A 131 16.94 -7.24 16.85
CA LEU A 131 16.73 -7.61 18.26
C LEU A 131 15.32 -7.23 18.76
N ASP A 132 14.82 -6.09 18.37
CA ASP A 132 13.49 -5.63 18.74
C ASP A 132 12.41 -6.49 18.06
N TYR A 133 12.60 -6.88 16.79
CA TYR A 133 11.71 -7.83 16.13
C TYR A 133 11.76 -9.22 16.75
N GLN A 134 12.94 -9.73 17.14
CA GLN A 134 13.04 -11.03 17.83
C GLN A 134 12.23 -11.08 19.14
N LYS A 135 12.16 -9.97 19.89
CA LYS A 135 11.30 -9.86 21.07
C LYS A 135 9.83 -9.82 20.68
N GLU A 136 9.51 -9.01 19.66
CA GLU A 136 8.14 -8.82 19.19
C GLU A 136 7.59 -10.07 18.49
N PHE A 137 8.44 -10.86 17.81
CA PHE A 137 8.06 -12.15 17.23
C PHE A 137 7.34 -13.07 18.21
N ARG A 138 7.89 -13.21 19.43
CA ARG A 138 7.27 -14.04 20.47
C ARG A 138 5.94 -13.46 20.93
N LYS A 139 5.86 -12.15 21.04
CA LYS A 139 4.65 -11.46 21.45
C LYS A 139 3.57 -11.56 20.39
N ILE A 140 3.90 -11.38 19.11
CA ILE A 140 2.97 -11.59 17.99
C ILE A 140 2.43 -13.03 18.00
N ALA A 141 3.29 -14.03 18.20
CA ALA A 141 2.87 -15.44 18.26
C ALA A 141 1.94 -15.72 19.45
N MET A 142 2.22 -15.13 20.63
CA MET A 142 1.36 -15.25 21.81
C MET A 142 0.01 -14.56 21.60
N ASP A 143 0.02 -13.33 21.06
CA ASP A 143 -1.18 -12.56 20.82
C ASP A 143 -2.05 -13.27 19.78
N MET A 144 -1.47 -13.83 18.71
CA MET A 144 -2.17 -14.64 17.71
C MET A 144 -2.95 -15.81 18.31
N ALA A 145 -2.37 -16.46 19.32
CA ALA A 145 -3.04 -17.57 20.03
C ALA A 145 -4.21 -17.11 20.93
N MET A 146 -4.26 -15.82 21.30
CA MET A 146 -5.25 -15.24 22.21
C MET A 146 -6.27 -14.35 21.50
N VAL A 147 -6.09 -14.03 20.22
CA VAL A 147 -7.01 -13.18 19.46
C VAL A 147 -8.42 -13.77 19.46
N ASN A 148 -9.39 -12.99 19.96
CA ASN A 148 -10.78 -13.40 20.05
C ASN A 148 -11.75 -12.37 19.45
N SER A 149 -11.33 -11.12 19.26
CA SER A 149 -12.17 -10.03 18.77
C SER A 149 -11.71 -9.53 17.39
N PHE A 150 -12.57 -8.80 16.71
CA PHE A 150 -12.22 -8.16 15.45
C PHE A 150 -11.24 -6.99 15.65
N GLU A 151 -11.25 -6.33 16.80
CA GLU A 151 -10.28 -5.28 17.15
C GLU A 151 -8.87 -5.85 17.31
N ASP A 152 -8.73 -7.00 17.97
CA ASP A 152 -7.44 -7.66 18.13
C ASP A 152 -6.80 -7.99 16.77
N TRP A 153 -7.60 -8.42 15.78
CA TRP A 153 -7.14 -8.68 14.43
C TRP A 153 -6.66 -7.42 13.71
N ILE A 154 -7.35 -6.29 13.91
CA ILE A 154 -6.92 -5.00 13.37
C ILE A 154 -5.54 -4.63 13.92
N GLU A 155 -5.36 -4.70 15.24
CA GLU A 155 -4.10 -4.34 15.88
C GLU A 155 -2.96 -5.31 15.51
N LEU A 156 -3.24 -6.60 15.41
CA LEU A 156 -2.27 -7.60 14.97
C LEU A 156 -1.83 -7.34 13.53
N TYR A 157 -2.77 -7.05 12.62
CA TYR A 157 -2.47 -6.75 11.23
C TYR A 157 -1.60 -5.49 11.09
N LYS A 158 -1.94 -4.41 11.80
CA LYS A 158 -1.15 -3.18 11.81
C LYS A 158 0.28 -3.42 12.29
N ARG A 159 0.47 -4.27 13.29
CA ARG A 159 1.81 -4.65 13.80
C ARG A 159 2.60 -5.47 12.79
N LEU A 160 1.96 -6.41 12.09
CA LEU A 160 2.61 -7.18 11.02
C LEU A 160 3.06 -6.26 9.88
N VAL A 161 2.22 -5.32 9.46
CA VAL A 161 2.57 -4.31 8.44
C VAL A 161 3.71 -3.41 8.93
N TYR A 162 3.67 -2.95 10.17
CA TYR A 162 4.76 -2.15 10.74
C TYR A 162 6.12 -2.87 10.64
N TRP A 163 6.18 -4.13 11.09
CA TRP A 163 7.41 -4.90 11.05
C TRP A 163 7.84 -5.26 9.63
N GLU A 164 6.91 -5.48 8.72
CA GLU A 164 7.22 -5.67 7.30
C GLU A 164 7.96 -4.46 6.73
N MET A 165 7.51 -3.25 7.03
CA MET A 165 8.15 -2.01 6.55
C MET A 165 9.49 -1.74 7.25
N GLU A 166 9.61 -2.03 8.55
CA GLU A 166 10.86 -1.88 9.31
C GLU A 166 11.95 -2.84 8.83
N LEU A 167 11.57 -4.09 8.50
CA LEU A 167 12.50 -5.12 8.04
C LEU A 167 12.91 -4.98 6.56
N GLU A 168 12.20 -4.18 5.76
CA GLU A 168 12.52 -3.99 4.33
C GLU A 168 13.93 -3.48 4.05
N ASN A 169 14.50 -2.73 4.99
CA ASN A 169 15.81 -2.09 4.84
C ASN A 169 16.92 -2.84 5.57
N ILE A 170 16.64 -4.04 6.10
CA ILE A 170 17.60 -4.87 6.79
C ILE A 170 18.23 -5.86 5.81
N GLU A 171 19.55 -6.06 5.92
CA GLU A 171 20.29 -7.02 5.08
C GLU A 171 20.02 -8.49 5.47
N ASP A 172 19.53 -8.73 6.68
CA ASP A 172 19.24 -10.07 7.20
C ASP A 172 17.91 -10.62 6.66
N GLN A 173 17.99 -11.32 5.55
CA GLN A 173 16.86 -11.97 4.90
C GLN A 173 16.16 -13.01 5.80
N SER A 174 16.86 -13.56 6.80
CA SER A 174 16.25 -14.56 7.70
C SER A 174 15.11 -14.01 8.52
N MET A 175 15.17 -12.74 8.93
CA MET A 175 14.09 -12.08 9.66
C MET A 175 12.88 -11.80 8.77
N VAL A 176 13.10 -11.48 7.52
CA VAL A 176 12.04 -11.29 6.52
C VAL A 176 11.29 -12.61 6.29
N GLU A 177 11.99 -13.74 6.13
CA GLU A 177 11.37 -15.07 5.97
C GLU A 177 10.57 -15.49 7.21
N ILE A 178 11.06 -15.17 8.39
CA ILE A 178 10.35 -15.42 9.65
C ILE A 178 9.04 -14.62 9.71
N LEU A 179 9.08 -13.33 9.35
CA LEU A 179 7.88 -12.49 9.31
C LEU A 179 6.87 -12.99 8.26
N GLU A 180 7.33 -13.39 7.07
CA GLU A 180 6.45 -13.98 6.05
C GLU A 180 5.75 -15.24 6.59
N SER A 181 6.46 -16.09 7.33
CA SER A 181 5.84 -17.26 7.97
C SER A 181 4.78 -16.87 9.01
N GLN A 182 5.01 -15.79 9.78
CA GLN A 182 4.02 -15.25 10.72
C GLN A 182 2.79 -14.69 9.99
N LYS A 183 2.97 -13.98 8.87
CA LYS A 183 1.86 -13.46 8.05
C LYS A 183 0.98 -14.59 7.51
N VAL A 184 1.61 -15.67 7.02
CA VAL A 184 0.88 -16.88 6.57
C VAL A 184 0.07 -17.51 7.70
N GLU A 185 0.67 -17.67 8.88
CA GLU A 185 -0.04 -18.21 10.05
C GLU A 185 -1.16 -17.27 10.50
N ALA A 186 -0.93 -15.96 10.55
CA ALA A 186 -1.94 -14.97 10.90
C ALA A 186 -3.14 -15.02 9.93
N ASN A 187 -2.89 -15.08 8.61
CA ASN A 187 -3.95 -15.24 7.62
C ASN A 187 -4.72 -16.56 7.78
N THR A 188 -4.02 -17.64 8.15
CA THR A 188 -4.65 -18.94 8.42
C THR A 188 -5.59 -18.88 9.63
N GLN A 189 -5.17 -18.24 10.72
CA GLN A 189 -5.99 -18.07 11.92
C GLN A 189 -7.14 -17.07 11.67
N PHE A 190 -6.86 -15.98 10.94
CA PHE A 190 -7.86 -15.01 10.54
C PHE A 190 -8.97 -15.63 9.68
N GLY A 191 -8.61 -16.49 8.72
CA GLY A 191 -9.59 -17.23 7.92
C GLY A 191 -10.55 -18.06 8.78
N LYS A 192 -10.03 -18.73 9.83
CA LYS A 192 -10.86 -19.48 10.81
C LYS A 192 -11.73 -18.56 11.66
N PHE A 193 -11.20 -17.37 12.03
CA PHE A 193 -11.96 -16.37 12.77
C PHE A 193 -13.15 -15.85 11.96
N ILE A 194 -12.92 -15.48 10.69
CA ILE A 194 -13.99 -15.05 9.77
C ILE A 194 -15.03 -16.14 9.58
N GLU A 195 -14.62 -17.38 9.34
CA GLU A 195 -15.52 -18.52 9.17
C GLU A 195 -16.47 -18.73 10.36
N ARG A 196 -16.02 -18.44 11.59
CA ARG A 196 -16.82 -18.59 12.81
C ARG A 196 -17.74 -17.41 13.11
N ASN A 197 -17.34 -16.19 12.73
CA ASN A 197 -17.98 -14.99 13.22
C ASN A 197 -18.74 -14.20 12.14
N TYR A 198 -18.38 -14.33 10.87
CA TYR A 198 -18.83 -13.44 9.80
C TYR A 198 -20.36 -13.45 9.60
N GLU A 199 -21.03 -14.62 9.67
CA GLU A 199 -22.48 -14.73 9.55
C GLU A 199 -23.19 -13.94 10.67
N ASN A 200 -22.65 -14.02 11.92
CA ASN A 200 -23.21 -13.33 13.07
C ASN A 200 -23.16 -11.79 12.96
N TRP A 201 -22.22 -11.25 12.15
CA TRP A 201 -22.12 -9.80 11.96
C TRP A 201 -23.28 -9.19 11.18
N PHE A 202 -24.10 -10.01 10.52
CA PHE A 202 -25.34 -9.58 9.84
C PHE A 202 -26.58 -9.69 10.70
N ASP A 203 -26.47 -10.32 11.87
CA ASP A 203 -27.52 -10.36 12.88
C ASP A 203 -27.53 -9.06 13.72
N ASN A 204 -28.59 -8.90 14.54
CA ASN A 204 -28.73 -7.75 15.44
C ASN A 204 -27.87 -7.91 16.72
N THR A 205 -26.59 -8.16 16.57
CA THR A 205 -25.63 -8.23 17.67
C THR A 205 -24.87 -6.91 17.78
N ASP A 206 -24.52 -6.51 19.01
CA ASP A 206 -23.70 -5.31 19.25
C ASP A 206 -22.19 -5.62 19.04
N ASP A 207 -21.80 -6.87 19.11
CA ASP A 207 -20.42 -7.34 18.95
C ASP A 207 -20.11 -7.63 17.47
N LYS A 208 -19.89 -6.55 16.69
CA LYS A 208 -19.53 -6.62 15.27
C LYS A 208 -18.73 -5.42 14.83
N PRO A 209 -17.81 -5.60 13.85
CA PRO A 209 -17.08 -4.49 13.28
C PRO A 209 -17.99 -3.58 12.43
N VAL A 210 -17.50 -2.38 12.15
CA VAL A 210 -18.07 -1.57 11.08
C VAL A 210 -17.79 -2.28 9.76
N LEU A 211 -18.84 -2.54 8.96
CA LEU A 211 -18.77 -3.20 7.66
C LEU A 211 -18.92 -2.17 6.53
N SER A 212 -18.49 -2.50 5.30
CA SER A 212 -18.51 -1.60 4.13
C SER A 212 -19.82 -0.80 3.99
N HIS A 213 -20.98 -1.43 4.17
CA HIS A 213 -22.29 -0.78 4.03
C HIS A 213 -22.65 0.17 5.20
N LYS A 214 -21.83 0.21 6.26
CA LYS A 214 -22.06 1.07 7.43
C LYS A 214 -21.13 2.27 7.48
N ILE A 215 -19.97 2.24 6.80
CA ILE A 215 -18.93 3.26 6.97
C ILE A 215 -19.42 4.67 6.64
N PHE A 216 -20.23 4.84 5.60
CA PHE A 216 -20.69 6.17 5.25
C PHE A 216 -21.62 6.74 6.34
N GLY A 217 -22.58 5.96 6.82
CA GLY A 217 -23.51 6.38 7.88
C GLY A 217 -22.84 6.61 9.24
N GLU A 218 -21.88 5.75 9.62
CA GLU A 218 -21.24 5.74 10.94
C GLU A 218 -19.95 6.57 11.02
N LEU A 219 -19.23 6.75 9.90
CA LEU A 219 -17.92 7.41 9.91
C LEU A 219 -17.89 8.69 9.07
N VAL A 220 -18.56 8.75 7.90
CA VAL A 220 -18.57 9.93 7.02
C VAL A 220 -19.67 10.92 7.40
N ALA A 221 -20.91 10.45 7.60
CA ALA A 221 -22.04 11.30 7.91
C ALA A 221 -21.89 12.13 9.20
N PRO A 222 -21.25 11.62 10.28
CA PRO A 222 -20.95 12.45 11.45
C PRO A 222 -20.04 13.64 11.11
N GLU A 223 -19.03 13.47 10.24
CA GLU A 223 -18.16 14.57 9.81
C GLU A 223 -18.94 15.61 8.99
N ILE A 224 -19.83 15.17 8.09
CA ILE A 224 -20.71 16.06 7.32
C ILE A 224 -21.62 16.89 8.27
N ARG A 225 -22.17 16.27 9.32
CA ARG A 225 -23.07 16.92 10.28
C ARG A 225 -22.40 17.99 11.12
N LYS A 226 -21.08 17.99 11.26
CA LYS A 226 -20.33 19.07 11.93
C LYS A 226 -20.49 20.41 11.21
N LYS A 227 -20.63 20.41 9.89
CA LYS A 227 -20.81 21.59 9.01
C LYS A 227 -19.72 22.67 9.20
N ASP A 228 -18.54 22.26 9.63
CA ASP A 228 -17.41 23.14 9.88
C ASP A 228 -16.58 23.42 8.62
N LYS A 229 -16.45 22.41 7.75
CA LYS A 229 -15.67 22.48 6.51
C LYS A 229 -16.32 21.63 5.42
N PRO A 230 -16.10 21.96 4.13
CA PRO A 230 -16.43 21.06 3.04
C PRO A 230 -15.57 19.80 3.12
N ILE A 231 -16.11 18.67 2.70
CA ILE A 231 -15.44 17.38 2.79
C ILE A 231 -15.04 16.89 1.40
N LEU A 232 -13.78 16.48 1.28
CA LEU A 232 -13.28 15.69 0.17
C LEU A 232 -13.20 14.22 0.63
N PHE A 233 -14.09 13.38 0.13
CA PHE A 233 -14.13 11.94 0.40
C PHE A 233 -13.52 11.16 -0.75
N ILE A 234 -12.38 10.51 -0.54
CA ILE A 234 -11.63 9.76 -1.54
C ILE A 234 -11.72 8.28 -1.23
N VAL A 235 -12.16 7.50 -2.20
CA VAL A 235 -12.08 6.03 -2.20
C VAL A 235 -11.05 5.62 -3.26
N ILE A 236 -9.89 5.14 -2.81
CA ILE A 236 -8.84 4.61 -3.70
C ILE A 236 -9.11 3.11 -3.87
N ASP A 237 -9.50 2.70 -5.06
CA ASP A 237 -9.85 1.32 -5.39
C ASP A 237 -8.70 0.35 -5.12
N ASN A 238 -8.95 -0.70 -4.32
CA ASN A 238 -8.01 -1.80 -4.06
C ASN A 238 -6.73 -1.40 -3.29
N LEU A 239 -6.77 -0.35 -2.45
CA LEU A 239 -5.62 0.13 -1.69
C LEU A 239 -5.44 -0.68 -0.41
N ARG A 240 -4.27 -1.31 -0.21
CA ARG A 240 -3.91 -2.00 1.04
C ARG A 240 -3.44 -1.03 2.12
N TYR A 241 -3.53 -1.47 3.38
CA TYR A 241 -3.06 -0.70 4.53
C TYR A 241 -1.54 -0.40 4.49
N ASP A 242 -0.73 -1.37 4.06
CA ASP A 242 0.73 -1.20 3.91
C ASP A 242 1.10 -0.18 2.81
N GLN A 243 0.35 -0.16 1.71
CA GLN A 243 0.53 0.84 0.66
C GLN A 243 0.17 2.25 1.17
N TRP A 244 -0.92 2.37 1.96
CA TRP A 244 -1.26 3.62 2.63
C TRP A 244 -0.09 4.09 3.51
N LYS A 245 0.43 3.24 4.38
CA LYS A 245 1.55 3.58 5.28
C LYS A 245 2.80 4.02 4.51
N ALA A 246 3.04 3.47 3.32
CA ALA A 246 4.19 3.84 2.50
C ALA A 246 4.13 5.29 1.96
N PHE A 247 2.94 5.84 1.68
CA PHE A 247 2.82 7.24 1.21
C PHE A 247 2.16 8.20 2.21
N GLU A 248 1.81 7.74 3.40
CA GLU A 248 1.22 8.54 4.48
C GLU A 248 1.98 9.86 4.73
N GLY A 249 3.31 9.79 4.76
CA GLY A 249 4.17 10.96 4.96
C GLY A 249 3.95 12.07 3.92
N ILE A 250 3.60 11.71 2.68
CA ILE A 250 3.34 12.68 1.61
C ILE A 250 2.04 13.45 1.90
N VAL A 251 1.00 12.74 2.33
CA VAL A 251 -0.28 13.37 2.72
C VAL A 251 -0.10 14.22 3.97
N ASN A 252 0.67 13.73 4.94
CA ASN A 252 0.96 14.42 6.19
C ASN A 252 1.75 15.73 6.01
N ASN A 253 2.40 15.96 4.86
CA ASN A 253 2.99 17.28 4.55
C ASN A 253 1.93 18.38 4.37
N HIS A 254 0.73 18.04 3.95
CA HIS A 254 -0.37 18.97 3.62
C HIS A 254 -1.49 18.95 4.64
N TYR A 255 -1.70 17.81 5.29
CA TYR A 255 -2.80 17.57 6.22
C TYR A 255 -2.29 17.07 7.57
N LYS A 256 -3.08 17.27 8.61
CA LYS A 256 -2.87 16.68 9.93
C LYS A 256 -3.86 15.54 10.13
N LEU A 257 -3.37 14.34 10.41
CA LEU A 257 -4.21 13.20 10.74
C LEU A 257 -4.99 13.49 12.04
N GLU A 258 -6.31 13.43 11.98
CA GLU A 258 -7.23 13.58 13.11
C GLU A 258 -7.67 12.23 13.66
N LYS A 259 -7.99 11.29 12.74
CA LYS A 259 -8.51 9.98 13.10
C LYS A 259 -8.03 8.90 12.13
N GLU A 260 -7.51 7.80 12.68
CA GLU A 260 -7.24 6.57 11.95
C GLU A 260 -8.01 5.44 12.61
N VAL A 261 -8.93 4.83 11.89
CA VAL A 261 -9.65 3.62 12.30
C VAL A 261 -9.62 2.60 11.16
N SER A 262 -9.96 1.36 11.47
CA SER A 262 -10.13 0.33 10.45
C SER A 262 -11.54 -0.21 10.48
N TYR A 263 -12.02 -0.66 9.34
CA TYR A 263 -13.28 -1.37 9.19
C TYR A 263 -13.08 -2.65 8.40
N TYR A 264 -14.10 -3.49 8.34
CA TYR A 264 -14.04 -4.74 7.58
C TYR A 264 -14.77 -4.61 6.24
N SER A 265 -14.06 -4.90 5.15
CA SER A 265 -14.69 -5.06 3.85
C SER A 265 -15.62 -6.27 3.85
N ILE A 266 -16.79 -6.13 3.24
CA ILE A 266 -17.73 -7.24 3.09
C ILE A 266 -17.23 -8.26 2.06
N LEU A 267 -17.65 -9.51 2.24
CA LEU A 267 -17.42 -10.57 1.26
C LEU A 267 -18.49 -10.55 0.15
N PRO A 268 -18.13 -10.78 -1.10
CA PRO A 268 -16.76 -10.84 -1.62
C PRO A 268 -16.04 -9.50 -1.46
N THR A 269 -14.75 -9.52 -1.11
CA THR A 269 -13.89 -8.33 -1.07
C THR A 269 -13.57 -7.86 -2.49
N ALA A 270 -14.60 -7.41 -3.18
CA ALA A 270 -14.56 -7.05 -4.59
C ALA A 270 -15.37 -5.78 -4.85
N THR A 271 -14.88 -4.99 -5.80
CA THR A 271 -15.42 -3.66 -6.16
C THR A 271 -16.93 -3.65 -6.34
N GLN A 272 -17.48 -4.64 -7.03
CA GLN A 272 -18.93 -4.77 -7.28
C GLN A 272 -19.74 -4.81 -5.99
N TYR A 273 -19.25 -5.51 -4.96
CA TYR A 273 -19.94 -5.71 -3.70
C TYR A 273 -19.59 -4.63 -2.68
N ALA A 274 -18.31 -4.50 -2.36
CA ALA A 274 -17.84 -3.64 -1.29
C ALA A 274 -18.05 -2.15 -1.60
N ARG A 275 -17.69 -1.67 -2.81
CA ARG A 275 -17.80 -0.24 -3.14
C ARG A 275 -19.24 0.20 -3.34
N ASN A 276 -20.07 -0.60 -4.01
CA ASN A 276 -21.50 -0.31 -4.07
C ASN A 276 -22.15 -0.28 -2.67
N ALA A 277 -21.71 -1.15 -1.75
CA ALA A 277 -22.19 -1.14 -0.37
C ALA A 277 -21.79 0.15 0.38
N ILE A 278 -20.57 0.65 0.19
CA ILE A 278 -20.13 1.95 0.72
C ILE A 278 -21.06 3.07 0.29
N PHE A 279 -21.33 3.17 -1.02
CA PHE A 279 -22.12 4.26 -1.58
C PHE A 279 -23.62 4.10 -1.41
N SER A 280 -24.10 2.87 -1.33
CA SER A 280 -25.53 2.65 -1.08
C SER A 280 -25.90 2.63 0.40
N GLY A 281 -24.97 2.35 1.32
CA GLY A 281 -25.29 2.08 2.73
C GLY A 281 -26.21 0.87 2.93
N LEU A 282 -26.16 -0.09 2.00
CA LEU A 282 -26.99 -1.28 1.96
C LEU A 282 -26.13 -2.51 1.66
N THR A 283 -26.58 -3.66 2.13
CA THR A 283 -26.01 -4.93 1.70
C THR A 283 -26.35 -5.22 0.23
N PRO A 284 -25.59 -6.05 -0.49
CA PRO A 284 -25.89 -6.46 -1.87
C PRO A 284 -27.31 -6.98 -2.06
N LEU A 285 -27.80 -7.78 -1.12
CA LEU A 285 -29.20 -8.29 -1.13
C LEU A 285 -30.23 -7.16 -1.00
N GLU A 286 -29.96 -6.16 -0.18
CA GLU A 286 -30.84 -5.01 -0.04
C GLU A 286 -30.80 -4.10 -1.27
N MET A 287 -29.61 -3.95 -1.91
CA MET A 287 -29.47 -3.21 -3.18
C MET A 287 -30.28 -3.87 -4.29
N GLU A 288 -30.17 -5.20 -4.44
CA GLU A 288 -30.97 -5.96 -5.41
C GLU A 288 -32.47 -5.74 -5.20
N LYS A 289 -32.95 -5.75 -3.96
CA LYS A 289 -34.36 -5.58 -3.63
C LYS A 289 -34.89 -4.16 -3.80
N LYS A 290 -34.10 -3.15 -3.32
CA LYS A 290 -34.57 -1.74 -3.26
C LYS A 290 -34.25 -0.97 -4.53
N PHE A 291 -33.18 -1.32 -5.22
CA PHE A 291 -32.65 -0.61 -6.40
C PHE A 291 -32.24 -1.59 -7.52
N PRO A 292 -33.16 -2.48 -7.98
CA PRO A 292 -32.85 -3.47 -9.02
C PRO A 292 -32.36 -2.84 -10.34
N GLN A 293 -32.69 -1.57 -10.60
CA GLN A 293 -32.23 -0.83 -11.78
C GLN A 293 -30.74 -0.43 -11.70
N TYR A 294 -30.16 -0.37 -10.50
CA TYR A 294 -28.75 0.02 -10.27
C TYR A 294 -27.87 -1.18 -9.94
N TRP A 295 -28.46 -2.25 -9.38
CA TRP A 295 -27.72 -3.47 -9.04
C TRP A 295 -27.58 -4.41 -10.24
N LYS A 296 -26.42 -5.02 -10.36
CA LYS A 296 -26.15 -6.11 -11.31
C LYS A 296 -25.46 -7.26 -10.61
N ASN A 297 -25.87 -8.49 -10.92
CA ASN A 297 -25.25 -9.72 -10.44
C ASN A 297 -24.02 -10.10 -11.30
N ASP A 298 -23.21 -11.05 -10.84
CA ASP A 298 -22.00 -11.49 -11.57
C ASP A 298 -22.29 -11.98 -13.00
N ILE A 299 -23.44 -12.61 -13.19
CA ILE A 299 -23.85 -13.17 -14.49
C ILE A 299 -24.41 -12.12 -15.46
N ASP A 300 -24.77 -10.93 -14.98
CA ASP A 300 -25.37 -9.90 -15.83
C ASP A 300 -24.31 -9.24 -16.72
N ASP A 301 -24.69 -8.80 -17.90
CA ASP A 301 -23.76 -8.13 -18.82
C ASP A 301 -23.45 -6.69 -18.42
N GLY A 302 -22.25 -6.21 -18.78
CA GLY A 302 -21.79 -4.84 -18.64
C GLY A 302 -21.18 -4.51 -17.26
N GLY A 303 -20.84 -3.24 -17.06
CA GLY A 303 -20.18 -2.79 -15.83
C GLY A 303 -21.06 -2.94 -14.60
N LYS A 304 -20.46 -3.35 -13.48
CA LYS A 304 -21.15 -3.64 -12.22
C LYS A 304 -21.19 -2.43 -11.27
N ASN A 305 -20.39 -1.41 -11.53
CA ASN A 305 -20.22 -0.22 -10.69
C ASN A 305 -20.47 1.07 -11.49
N LEU A 306 -21.62 1.15 -12.16
CA LEU A 306 -21.97 2.29 -13.00
C LEU A 306 -22.81 3.35 -12.26
N TYR A 307 -23.45 2.99 -11.16
CA TYR A 307 -24.46 3.78 -10.46
C TYR A 307 -24.04 4.18 -9.03
N GLU A 308 -22.74 4.30 -8.78
CA GLU A 308 -22.18 4.65 -7.45
C GLU A 308 -22.64 6.06 -7.01
N GLY A 309 -22.71 7.02 -7.92
CA GLY A 309 -23.21 8.38 -7.64
C GLY A 309 -24.70 8.41 -7.30
N GLU A 310 -25.51 7.60 -8.00
CA GLU A 310 -26.94 7.44 -7.72
C GLU A 310 -27.17 6.76 -6.37
N PHE A 311 -26.40 5.70 -6.07
CA PHE A 311 -26.43 5.05 -4.75
C PHE A 311 -26.10 6.05 -3.64
N LEU A 312 -25.05 6.87 -3.81
CA LEU A 312 -24.68 7.91 -2.85
C LEU A 312 -25.82 8.91 -2.64
N THR A 313 -26.44 9.37 -3.72
CA THR A 313 -27.59 10.30 -3.66
C THR A 313 -28.73 9.70 -2.86
N GLU A 314 -29.09 8.44 -3.11
CA GLU A 314 -30.14 7.74 -2.38
C GLU A 314 -29.76 7.48 -0.91
N GLN A 315 -28.48 7.24 -0.62
CA GLN A 315 -27.99 7.09 0.76
C GLN A 315 -28.11 8.41 1.54
N LEU A 316 -27.68 9.54 0.96
CA LEU A 316 -27.80 10.87 1.57
C LEU A 316 -29.24 11.21 1.92
N LYS A 317 -30.20 10.94 1.01
CA LYS A 317 -31.62 11.10 1.28
C LYS A 317 -32.09 10.28 2.49
N ARG A 318 -31.71 8.99 2.55
CA ARG A 318 -32.09 8.12 3.69
C ARG A 318 -31.49 8.57 5.02
N LEU A 319 -30.30 9.19 4.99
CA LEU A 319 -29.62 9.75 6.17
C LEU A 319 -30.14 11.12 6.58
N GLY A 320 -31.07 11.71 5.80
CA GLY A 320 -31.58 13.05 6.03
C GLY A 320 -30.54 14.16 5.84
N LEU A 321 -29.58 13.93 4.96
CA LEU A 321 -28.51 14.86 4.62
C LEU A 321 -28.89 15.61 3.33
N ASP A 322 -29.46 16.81 3.50
CA ASP A 322 -29.75 17.73 2.39
C ASP A 322 -28.51 18.63 2.20
N ILE A 323 -27.60 18.20 1.35
CA ILE A 323 -26.30 18.81 1.09
C ILE A 323 -26.00 18.88 -0.39
N LYS A 324 -25.20 19.86 -0.79
CA LYS A 324 -24.66 19.93 -2.15
C LYS A 324 -23.50 18.96 -2.30
N GLN A 325 -23.70 17.92 -3.12
CA GLN A 325 -22.68 16.89 -3.36
C GLN A 325 -22.37 16.73 -4.85
N GLU A 326 -21.14 16.37 -5.14
CA GLU A 326 -20.70 15.92 -6.46
C GLU A 326 -19.88 14.63 -6.34
N TYR A 327 -20.04 13.75 -7.34
CA TYR A 327 -19.37 12.46 -7.42
C TYR A 327 -18.52 12.39 -8.71
N TYR A 328 -17.29 11.94 -8.57
CA TYR A 328 -16.34 11.75 -9.67
C TYR A 328 -15.73 10.35 -9.62
N LYS A 329 -15.63 9.71 -10.79
CA LYS A 329 -14.93 8.44 -10.98
C LYS A 329 -13.76 8.63 -11.92
N ILE A 330 -12.54 8.51 -11.40
CA ILE A 330 -11.30 8.73 -12.13
C ILE A 330 -10.70 7.38 -12.48
N THR A 331 -10.71 7.06 -13.77
CA THR A 331 -10.18 5.81 -14.32
C THR A 331 -8.95 6.00 -15.19
N ASN A 332 -8.53 7.26 -15.44
CA ASN A 332 -7.35 7.58 -16.23
C ASN A 332 -6.72 8.92 -15.81
N PHE A 333 -5.49 9.12 -16.22
CA PHE A 333 -4.70 10.30 -15.87
C PHE A 333 -5.33 11.62 -16.37
N LYS A 334 -5.91 11.62 -17.59
CA LYS A 334 -6.47 12.83 -18.22
C LYS A 334 -7.67 13.37 -17.42
N ASP A 335 -8.56 12.49 -16.97
CA ASP A 335 -9.73 12.89 -16.18
C ASP A 335 -9.31 13.39 -14.79
N GLY A 336 -8.31 12.75 -14.17
CA GLY A 336 -7.72 13.23 -12.93
C GLY A 336 -7.11 14.63 -13.06
N LYS A 337 -6.32 14.86 -14.12
CA LYS A 337 -5.73 16.18 -14.40
C LYS A 337 -6.77 17.25 -14.63
N LYS A 338 -7.81 16.95 -15.43
CA LYS A 338 -8.93 17.87 -15.66
C LYS A 338 -9.64 18.24 -14.36
N LEU A 339 -9.85 17.28 -13.46
CA LEU A 339 -10.47 17.55 -12.16
C LEU A 339 -9.56 18.42 -11.29
N ALA A 340 -8.26 18.13 -11.23
CA ALA A 340 -7.29 18.94 -10.49
C ALA A 340 -7.27 20.40 -10.95
N GLU A 341 -7.24 20.63 -12.26
CA GLU A 341 -7.26 21.98 -12.87
C GLU A 341 -8.56 22.76 -12.53
N ASN A 342 -9.69 22.07 -12.46
CA ASN A 342 -11.00 22.65 -12.20
C ASN A 342 -11.44 22.60 -10.72
N PHE A 343 -10.61 22.10 -9.82
CA PHE A 343 -10.96 21.83 -8.43
C PHE A 343 -11.47 23.09 -7.69
N LYS A 344 -11.00 24.27 -8.08
CA LYS A 344 -11.46 25.55 -7.48
C LYS A 344 -12.98 25.75 -7.61
N GLY A 345 -13.62 25.21 -8.64
CA GLY A 345 -15.06 25.27 -8.85
C GLY A 345 -15.88 24.48 -7.83
N LEU A 346 -15.24 23.55 -7.09
CA LEU A 346 -15.90 22.66 -6.14
C LEU A 346 -16.04 23.26 -4.72
N LYS A 347 -15.51 24.44 -4.47
CA LYS A 347 -15.54 25.11 -3.16
C LYS A 347 -16.94 25.31 -2.59
N GLY A 348 -17.97 25.31 -3.45
CA GLY A 348 -19.36 25.46 -3.02
C GLY A 348 -20.06 24.14 -2.67
N ASN A 349 -19.39 22.99 -2.74
CA ASN A 349 -19.96 21.70 -2.36
C ASN A 349 -19.72 21.44 -0.87
N ASP A 350 -20.68 20.82 -0.20
CA ASP A 350 -20.52 20.32 1.17
C ASP A 350 -19.75 18.99 1.17
N LEU A 351 -19.95 18.17 0.12
CA LEU A 351 -19.28 16.90 -0.09
C LEU A 351 -18.82 16.77 -1.55
N THR A 352 -17.54 16.50 -1.74
CA THR A 352 -17.00 16.06 -3.02
C THR A 352 -16.46 14.65 -2.86
N THR A 353 -17.01 13.71 -3.61
CA THR A 353 -16.62 12.29 -3.57
C THR A 353 -15.84 11.92 -4.80
N ILE A 354 -14.67 11.30 -4.61
CA ILE A 354 -13.82 10.84 -5.71
C ILE A 354 -13.52 9.35 -5.53
N VAL A 355 -13.80 8.56 -6.55
CA VAL A 355 -13.29 7.19 -6.69
C VAL A 355 -12.08 7.22 -7.62
N TYR A 356 -10.98 6.63 -7.18
CA TYR A 356 -9.73 6.60 -7.95
C TYR A 356 -9.24 5.17 -8.18
N ASN A 357 -9.27 4.71 -9.45
CA ASN A 357 -9.12 3.28 -9.79
C ASN A 357 -7.67 2.84 -10.07
N PHE A 358 -6.65 3.60 -9.69
CA PHE A 358 -5.28 3.29 -10.13
C PHE A 358 -4.69 2.01 -9.54
N VAL A 359 -4.86 1.77 -8.22
CA VAL A 359 -4.21 0.62 -7.58
C VAL A 359 -4.81 -0.69 -8.09
N ASP A 360 -6.12 -0.70 -8.35
CA ASP A 360 -6.78 -1.83 -9.01
C ASP A 360 -6.24 -2.05 -10.43
N MET A 361 -6.08 -0.99 -11.22
CA MET A 361 -5.46 -1.08 -12.55
C MET A 361 -4.02 -1.60 -12.50
N LEU A 362 -3.24 -1.26 -11.46
CA LEU A 362 -1.88 -1.77 -11.28
C LEU A 362 -1.88 -3.28 -10.99
N SER A 363 -2.82 -3.78 -10.18
CA SER A 363 -2.97 -5.21 -9.90
C SER A 363 -3.36 -6.02 -11.14
N HIS A 364 -4.27 -5.48 -11.95
CA HIS A 364 -4.63 -6.06 -13.25
C HIS A 364 -3.45 -6.03 -14.24
N ALA A 365 -2.73 -4.91 -14.34
CA ALA A 365 -1.55 -4.79 -15.20
C ALA A 365 -0.46 -5.80 -14.80
N LYS A 366 -0.25 -6.06 -13.51
CA LYS A 366 0.67 -7.12 -13.05
C LYS A 366 0.23 -8.51 -13.53
N THR A 367 -1.05 -8.77 -13.68
CA THR A 367 -1.55 -10.05 -14.20
C THR A 367 -1.35 -10.17 -15.72
N GLU A 368 -1.50 -9.08 -16.46
CA GLU A 368 -1.58 -9.08 -17.92
C GLU A 368 -0.26 -8.69 -18.62
N MET A 369 0.62 -7.90 -17.97
CA MET A 369 1.82 -7.32 -18.57
C MET A 369 3.09 -7.85 -17.90
N GLU A 370 3.96 -8.53 -18.67
CA GLU A 370 5.20 -9.13 -18.17
C GLU A 370 6.12 -8.10 -17.51
N VAL A 371 6.27 -6.92 -18.12
CA VAL A 371 7.09 -5.82 -17.57
C VAL A 371 6.62 -5.41 -16.18
N VAL A 372 5.30 -5.35 -15.95
CA VAL A 372 4.76 -4.99 -14.62
C VAL A 372 4.95 -6.13 -13.62
N LYS A 373 4.93 -7.40 -14.06
CA LYS A 373 5.28 -8.54 -13.20
C LYS A 373 6.71 -8.45 -12.68
N GLU A 374 7.65 -8.07 -13.53
CA GLU A 374 9.06 -7.89 -13.15
C GLU A 374 9.23 -6.70 -12.20
N LEU A 375 8.62 -5.54 -12.51
CA LEU A 375 8.69 -4.32 -11.70
C LEU A 375 8.00 -4.47 -10.32
N ALA A 376 6.97 -5.27 -10.22
CA ALA A 376 6.23 -5.54 -8.98
C ALA A 376 6.46 -6.99 -8.50
N SER A 377 7.71 -7.43 -8.45
CA SER A 377 8.08 -8.83 -8.13
C SER A 377 7.58 -9.30 -6.77
N ASP A 378 7.56 -8.42 -5.79
CA ASP A 378 7.16 -8.66 -4.40
C ASP A 378 6.33 -7.51 -3.81
N ASP A 379 5.93 -7.62 -2.55
CA ASP A 379 5.13 -6.60 -1.86
C ASP A 379 5.88 -5.28 -1.69
N LYS A 380 7.20 -5.30 -1.47
CA LYS A 380 8.04 -4.10 -1.37
C LYS A 380 8.06 -3.33 -2.68
N ALA A 381 8.31 -4.01 -3.79
CA ALA A 381 8.30 -3.42 -5.13
C ALA A 381 6.91 -2.88 -5.49
N TYR A 382 5.84 -3.61 -5.14
CA TYR A 382 4.46 -3.18 -5.36
C TYR A 382 4.12 -1.90 -4.58
N ARG A 383 4.56 -1.79 -3.31
CA ARG A 383 4.44 -0.55 -2.52
C ARG A 383 5.21 0.61 -3.16
N SER A 384 6.45 0.38 -3.60
CA SER A 384 7.29 1.40 -4.24
C SER A 384 6.65 1.97 -5.50
N LEU A 385 6.06 1.11 -6.34
CA LEU A 385 5.30 1.56 -7.52
C LEU A 385 4.08 2.41 -7.14
N THR A 386 3.37 2.02 -6.08
CA THR A 386 2.23 2.81 -5.58
C THR A 386 2.66 4.18 -5.08
N VAL A 387 3.78 4.27 -4.35
CA VAL A 387 4.35 5.55 -3.88
C VAL A 387 4.79 6.44 -5.06
N SER A 388 5.51 5.86 -6.02
CA SER A 388 5.96 6.58 -7.22
C SER A 388 4.78 7.13 -8.00
N TRP A 389 3.75 6.30 -8.22
CA TRP A 389 2.52 6.76 -8.85
C TRP A 389 1.86 7.89 -8.06
N PHE A 390 1.68 7.72 -6.75
CA PHE A 390 0.98 8.71 -5.92
C PHE A 390 1.67 10.08 -6.00
N LYS A 391 3.01 10.12 -5.92
CA LYS A 391 3.80 11.34 -6.04
C LYS A 391 3.60 12.09 -7.35
N ASN A 392 3.40 11.36 -8.45
CA ASN A 392 3.29 11.90 -9.81
C ASN A 392 1.84 11.93 -10.32
N SER A 393 0.86 11.61 -9.48
CA SER A 393 -0.55 11.50 -9.89
C SER A 393 -1.31 12.81 -9.71
N PRO A 394 -2.32 13.07 -10.55
CA PRO A 394 -3.26 14.16 -10.33
C PRO A 394 -4.00 14.08 -8.99
N LEU A 395 -4.01 12.91 -8.34
CA LEU A 395 -4.64 12.75 -7.03
C LEU A 395 -3.93 13.59 -5.96
N LEU A 396 -2.59 13.64 -5.99
CA LEU A 396 -1.83 14.50 -5.09
C LEU A 396 -2.14 15.98 -5.35
N ASP A 397 -2.22 16.39 -6.63
CA ASP A 397 -2.60 17.75 -7.00
C ASP A 397 -4.00 18.11 -6.46
N ILE A 398 -4.97 17.19 -6.59
CA ILE A 398 -6.33 17.35 -6.05
C ILE A 398 -6.28 17.54 -4.53
N ILE A 399 -5.53 16.71 -3.80
CA ILE A 399 -5.37 16.80 -2.35
C ILE A 399 -4.77 18.15 -1.94
N GLN A 400 -3.74 18.62 -2.66
CA GLN A 400 -3.12 19.92 -2.42
C GLN A 400 -4.08 21.09 -2.69
N GLN A 401 -4.88 21.02 -3.77
CA GLN A 401 -5.88 22.04 -4.07
C GLN A 401 -7.00 22.05 -3.01
N ALA A 402 -7.43 20.90 -2.53
CA ALA A 402 -8.43 20.76 -1.48
C ALA A 402 -7.91 21.38 -0.16
N GLN A 403 -6.67 21.11 0.20
CA GLN A 403 -6.03 21.70 1.38
C GLN A 403 -6.04 23.26 1.31
N LYS A 404 -5.60 23.83 0.18
CA LYS A 404 -5.60 25.28 -0.03
C LYS A 404 -6.99 25.92 0.07
N GLN A 405 -8.06 25.16 -0.15
CA GLN A 405 -9.45 25.60 -0.06
C GLN A 405 -10.11 25.25 1.27
N GLY A 406 -9.38 24.63 2.19
CA GLY A 406 -9.84 24.31 3.54
C GLY A 406 -10.77 23.11 3.63
N PHE A 407 -10.72 22.17 2.66
CA PHE A 407 -11.48 20.93 2.74
C PHE A 407 -10.90 20.01 3.83
N LYS A 408 -11.78 19.43 4.63
CA LYS A 408 -11.46 18.23 5.43
C LYS A 408 -11.30 17.05 4.47
N LEU A 409 -10.26 16.24 4.67
CA LEU A 409 -9.96 15.10 3.80
C LEU A 409 -10.33 13.78 4.50
N ILE A 410 -11.07 12.94 3.81
CA ILE A 410 -11.34 11.55 4.23
C ILE A 410 -10.80 10.63 3.14
N ILE A 411 -9.92 9.69 3.51
CA ILE A 411 -9.39 8.67 2.60
C ILE A 411 -9.77 7.29 3.10
N THR A 412 -10.23 6.45 2.20
CA THR A 412 -10.45 5.02 2.42
C THR A 412 -10.29 4.23 1.11
N THR A 413 -10.53 2.94 1.17
CA THR A 413 -10.62 2.04 0.01
C THR A 413 -11.83 1.13 0.20
N ASP A 414 -12.24 0.40 -0.79
CA ASP A 414 -13.36 -0.56 -0.72
C ASP A 414 -12.92 -1.95 -0.28
N HIS A 415 -11.76 -2.40 -0.71
CA HIS A 415 -11.07 -3.63 -0.32
C HIS A 415 -9.58 -3.51 -0.58
N GLY A 416 -8.82 -4.47 -0.09
CA GLY A 416 -7.43 -4.64 -0.50
C GLY A 416 -7.25 -5.85 -1.41
N THR A 417 -6.00 -6.32 -1.52
CA THR A 417 -5.60 -7.40 -2.41
C THR A 417 -4.48 -8.23 -1.78
N ILE A 418 -4.39 -9.50 -2.12
CA ILE A 418 -3.34 -10.40 -1.66
C ILE A 418 -2.55 -10.98 -2.83
N ASN A 419 -1.25 -11.18 -2.66
CA ASN A 419 -0.41 -11.89 -3.61
C ASN A 419 -0.72 -13.40 -3.55
N CYS A 420 -1.37 -13.93 -4.59
CA CYS A 420 -1.80 -15.31 -4.65
C CYS A 420 -0.66 -16.23 -5.06
N LYS A 421 -0.28 -17.16 -4.19
CA LYS A 421 0.84 -18.10 -4.40
C LYS A 421 0.38 -19.53 -4.65
N ASN A 422 -0.72 -19.95 -4.04
CA ASN A 422 -1.16 -21.34 -3.98
C ASN A 422 -2.50 -21.57 -4.69
N PRO A 423 -2.58 -22.54 -5.64
CA PRO A 423 -3.82 -22.85 -6.33
C PRO A 423 -4.68 -23.84 -5.56
N SER A 424 -6.00 -23.64 -5.54
CA SER A 424 -6.99 -24.61 -5.12
C SER A 424 -7.93 -24.98 -6.28
N LYS A 425 -8.26 -26.25 -6.42
CA LYS A 425 -9.10 -26.75 -7.51
C LYS A 425 -10.58 -26.51 -7.21
N VAL A 426 -11.30 -26.02 -8.21
CA VAL A 426 -12.75 -25.88 -8.14
C VAL A 426 -13.41 -26.47 -9.38
N ILE A 427 -14.55 -27.13 -9.18
CA ILE A 427 -15.45 -27.57 -10.25
C ILE A 427 -16.77 -26.83 -10.07
N GLY A 428 -17.30 -26.27 -11.13
CA GLY A 428 -18.58 -25.59 -11.16
C GLY A 428 -19.25 -25.70 -12.52
N ASP A 429 -20.49 -25.28 -12.63
CA ASP A 429 -21.24 -25.23 -13.87
C ASP A 429 -20.82 -24.04 -14.77
N LYS A 430 -21.43 -23.93 -15.96
CA LYS A 430 -21.12 -22.88 -16.95
C LYS A 430 -21.44 -21.45 -16.46
N ASN A 431 -22.28 -21.33 -15.45
CA ASN A 431 -22.71 -20.04 -14.90
C ASN A 431 -21.92 -19.65 -13.63
N THR A 432 -20.89 -20.41 -13.29
CA THR A 432 -20.02 -20.11 -12.15
C THR A 432 -19.17 -18.88 -12.46
N SER A 433 -19.04 -17.98 -11.50
CA SER A 433 -18.26 -16.74 -11.65
C SER A 433 -16.78 -17.01 -11.97
N LEU A 434 -16.14 -16.08 -12.69
CA LEU A 434 -14.76 -16.23 -13.14
C LEU A 434 -13.71 -15.71 -12.12
N ASN A 435 -14.12 -15.00 -11.09
CA ASN A 435 -13.20 -14.42 -10.10
C ASN A 435 -12.32 -15.50 -9.45
N LEU A 436 -11.08 -15.16 -9.13
CA LEU A 436 -10.08 -16.11 -8.61
C LEU A 436 -10.15 -16.31 -7.10
N ARG A 437 -10.73 -15.36 -6.37
CA ARG A 437 -10.75 -15.39 -4.91
C ARG A 437 -12.12 -15.78 -4.35
N TYR A 438 -13.17 -15.72 -5.17
CA TYR A 438 -14.49 -16.25 -4.82
C TYR A 438 -15.15 -16.93 -6.02
N LYS A 439 -16.08 -17.79 -5.75
CA LYS A 439 -16.98 -18.34 -6.78
C LYS A 439 -18.41 -18.30 -6.27
N THR A 440 -19.33 -17.98 -7.18
CA THR A 440 -20.76 -18.18 -6.98
C THR A 440 -21.31 -19.06 -8.08
N GLY A 441 -22.15 -20.01 -7.72
CA GLY A 441 -22.71 -20.97 -8.66
C GLY A 441 -23.48 -22.09 -7.97
N ARG A 442 -23.92 -23.06 -8.79
CA ARG A 442 -24.58 -24.28 -8.30
C ARG A 442 -23.56 -25.41 -8.21
N SER A 443 -23.78 -26.33 -7.27
CA SER A 443 -23.02 -27.59 -7.18
C SER A 443 -21.50 -27.42 -7.27
N LEU A 444 -20.99 -26.42 -6.55
CA LEU A 444 -19.56 -26.18 -6.48
C LEU A 444 -18.87 -27.31 -5.73
N THR A 445 -17.80 -27.87 -6.33
CA THR A 445 -16.92 -28.86 -5.68
C THR A 445 -15.57 -28.19 -5.39
N TYR A 446 -15.09 -28.30 -4.17
CA TYR A 446 -13.91 -27.63 -3.65
C TYR A 446 -13.34 -28.39 -2.45
N GLU A 447 -12.13 -28.03 -2.02
CA GLU A 447 -11.54 -28.53 -0.79
C GLU A 447 -12.02 -27.66 0.40
N ASP A 448 -12.73 -28.23 1.37
CA ASP A 448 -13.34 -27.50 2.50
C ASP A 448 -12.31 -26.68 3.31
N LYS A 449 -11.09 -27.18 3.46
CA LYS A 449 -10.01 -26.48 4.18
C LYS A 449 -9.58 -25.17 3.51
N ASP A 450 -9.75 -25.07 2.18
CA ASP A 450 -9.23 -23.97 1.35
C ASP A 450 -10.19 -22.78 1.24
N VAL A 451 -11.47 -23.01 1.56
CA VAL A 451 -12.52 -22.01 1.36
C VAL A 451 -13.40 -21.84 2.60
N TYR A 452 -14.03 -20.68 2.69
CA TYR A 452 -15.24 -20.47 3.47
C TYR A 452 -16.45 -20.60 2.56
N ALA A 453 -17.30 -21.57 2.83
CA ALA A 453 -18.45 -21.89 2.00
C ALA A 453 -19.76 -21.43 2.64
N VAL A 454 -20.51 -20.60 1.92
CA VAL A 454 -21.80 -20.06 2.35
C VAL A 454 -22.91 -20.64 1.48
N LYS A 455 -23.67 -21.57 2.06
CA LYS A 455 -24.78 -22.27 1.38
C LYS A 455 -26.04 -21.41 1.28
N ASP A 456 -26.26 -20.49 2.21
CA ASP A 456 -27.35 -19.52 2.18
C ASP A 456 -26.77 -18.09 2.15
N PRO A 457 -26.56 -17.53 0.93
CA PRO A 457 -25.95 -16.21 0.78
C PRO A 457 -26.73 -15.10 1.47
N LYS A 458 -28.05 -15.26 1.67
CA LYS A 458 -28.89 -14.23 2.30
C LYS A 458 -28.50 -13.96 3.74
N LYS A 459 -27.95 -14.95 4.45
CA LYS A 459 -27.49 -14.79 5.83
C LYS A 459 -26.31 -13.82 5.98
N ILE A 460 -25.56 -13.62 4.90
CA ILE A 460 -24.45 -12.65 4.85
C ILE A 460 -24.76 -11.47 3.93
N GLY A 461 -26.04 -11.16 3.71
CA GLY A 461 -26.47 -10.01 2.93
C GLY A 461 -26.18 -10.10 1.43
N LEU A 462 -25.96 -11.28 0.87
CA LEU A 462 -25.72 -11.49 -0.55
C LEU A 462 -26.98 -11.98 -1.28
N PRO A 463 -27.20 -11.57 -2.55
CA PRO A 463 -28.27 -12.12 -3.38
C PRO A 463 -28.00 -13.58 -3.72
N ALA A 464 -29.06 -14.36 -3.87
CA ALA A 464 -29.00 -15.73 -4.35
C ALA A 464 -29.64 -15.79 -5.74
N LEU A 465 -28.85 -16.09 -6.76
CA LEU A 465 -29.35 -16.21 -8.15
C LEU A 465 -30.45 -17.25 -8.30
N ASN A 466 -30.44 -18.27 -7.46
CA ASN A 466 -31.47 -19.30 -7.34
C ASN A 466 -31.37 -20.02 -5.98
N MET A 467 -32.32 -20.90 -5.66
CA MET A 467 -32.41 -21.60 -4.37
C MET A 467 -31.20 -22.50 -4.05
N SER A 468 -30.41 -22.89 -5.05
CA SER A 468 -29.23 -23.76 -4.88
C SER A 468 -27.90 -23.04 -5.10
N SER A 469 -27.89 -21.72 -5.25
CA SER A 469 -26.68 -20.95 -5.39
C SER A 469 -25.96 -20.83 -4.04
N SER A 470 -24.67 -21.07 -4.07
CA SER A 470 -23.76 -20.87 -2.93
C SER A 470 -22.62 -19.93 -3.31
N PHE A 471 -21.95 -19.37 -2.31
CA PHE A 471 -20.70 -18.67 -2.46
C PHE A 471 -19.59 -19.45 -1.76
N ILE A 472 -18.40 -19.43 -2.35
CA ILE A 472 -17.18 -19.89 -1.71
C ILE A 472 -16.13 -18.79 -1.82
N PHE A 473 -15.40 -18.56 -0.74
CA PHE A 473 -14.36 -17.54 -0.62
C PHE A 473 -13.03 -18.21 -0.32
N ALA A 474 -12.02 -17.99 -1.14
CA ALA A 474 -10.68 -18.51 -0.90
C ALA A 474 -10.08 -17.88 0.37
N LYS A 475 -9.44 -18.70 1.20
CA LYS A 475 -8.71 -18.25 2.39
C LYS A 475 -7.23 -18.04 2.07
N ASN A 476 -6.53 -17.27 2.89
CA ASN A 476 -5.09 -17.04 2.77
C ASN A 476 -4.69 -16.52 1.37
N ASP A 477 -3.55 -16.97 0.86
CA ASP A 477 -3.00 -16.67 -0.45
C ASP A 477 -3.46 -17.63 -1.57
N LEU A 478 -4.57 -18.35 -1.34
CA LEU A 478 -5.12 -19.29 -2.30
C LEU A 478 -5.84 -18.60 -3.46
N PHE A 479 -5.81 -19.20 -4.65
CA PHE A 479 -6.67 -18.82 -5.76
C PHE A 479 -7.40 -20.03 -6.34
N LEU A 480 -8.64 -19.82 -6.76
CA LEU A 480 -9.57 -20.86 -7.19
C LEU A 480 -9.47 -21.08 -8.70
N ALA A 481 -8.83 -22.17 -9.10
CA ALA A 481 -8.62 -22.52 -10.50
C ALA A 481 -9.51 -23.69 -10.94
N TYR A 482 -10.13 -23.54 -12.12
CA TYR A 482 -10.89 -24.64 -12.73
C TYR A 482 -9.98 -25.76 -13.19
N VAL A 483 -10.51 -26.99 -13.16
CA VAL A 483 -9.78 -28.20 -13.58
C VAL A 483 -9.42 -28.21 -15.07
N ASN A 484 -10.20 -27.53 -15.92
CA ASN A 484 -9.90 -27.41 -17.35
C ASN A 484 -8.71 -26.45 -17.54
N ASN A 485 -7.67 -26.89 -18.25
CA ASN A 485 -6.42 -26.15 -18.45
C ASN A 485 -5.74 -25.73 -17.14
N TYR A 486 -5.89 -26.51 -16.07
CA TYR A 486 -5.43 -26.19 -14.72
C TYR A 486 -3.99 -25.70 -14.67
N ASN A 487 -3.05 -26.45 -15.25
CA ASN A 487 -1.62 -26.07 -15.20
C ASN A 487 -1.32 -24.74 -15.89
N HIS A 488 -2.03 -24.42 -16.97
CA HIS A 488 -1.91 -23.13 -17.64
C HIS A 488 -2.36 -21.99 -16.71
N TYR A 489 -3.55 -22.10 -16.13
CA TYR A 489 -4.08 -21.08 -15.23
C TYR A 489 -3.26 -20.95 -13.94
N VAL A 490 -2.75 -22.06 -13.41
CA VAL A 490 -1.85 -22.02 -12.24
C VAL A 490 -0.56 -21.25 -12.54
N SER A 491 0.06 -21.49 -13.69
CA SER A 491 1.26 -20.75 -14.11
C SER A 491 0.97 -19.26 -14.35
N TYR A 492 -0.19 -18.95 -14.92
CA TYR A 492 -0.59 -17.59 -15.29
C TYR A 492 -0.92 -16.70 -14.07
N TYR A 493 -1.65 -17.26 -13.08
CA TYR A 493 -2.14 -16.50 -11.92
C TYR A 493 -1.26 -16.57 -10.67
N ARG A 494 -0.27 -17.44 -10.64
CA ARG A 494 0.66 -17.52 -9.52
C ARG A 494 1.46 -16.20 -9.41
N ASN A 495 1.62 -15.71 -8.18
CA ASN A 495 2.30 -14.45 -7.86
C ASN A 495 1.62 -13.21 -8.48
N THR A 496 0.29 -13.26 -8.66
CA THR A 496 -0.52 -12.10 -9.04
C THR A 496 -1.32 -11.59 -7.85
N TYR A 497 -1.62 -10.29 -7.83
CA TYR A 497 -2.47 -9.69 -6.81
C TYR A 497 -3.92 -9.88 -7.17
N GLN A 498 -4.67 -10.52 -6.28
CA GLN A 498 -6.08 -10.85 -6.47
C GLN A 498 -6.89 -10.46 -5.23
N HIS A 499 -8.19 -10.26 -5.41
CA HIS A 499 -9.13 -9.85 -4.38
C HIS A 499 -10.47 -10.58 -4.53
N GLY A 500 -11.29 -10.57 -3.49
CA GLY A 500 -12.60 -11.23 -3.46
C GLY A 500 -12.73 -12.30 -2.37
N GLY A 501 -11.65 -12.65 -1.69
CA GLY A 501 -11.58 -13.70 -0.67
C GLY A 501 -11.33 -13.18 0.74
N ILE A 502 -10.70 -14.03 1.54
CA ILE A 502 -10.46 -13.79 2.96
C ILE A 502 -8.96 -13.75 3.21
N SER A 503 -8.48 -12.56 3.50
CA SER A 503 -7.16 -12.29 4.06
C SER A 503 -7.19 -11.01 4.87
N LEU A 504 -6.19 -10.80 5.72
CA LEU A 504 -6.01 -9.55 6.47
C LEU A 504 -5.93 -8.36 5.52
N GLU A 505 -5.18 -8.52 4.42
CA GLU A 505 -4.93 -7.50 3.39
C GLU A 505 -6.19 -7.13 2.62
N GLU A 506 -7.09 -8.09 2.36
CA GLU A 506 -8.34 -7.86 1.61
C GLU A 506 -9.44 -7.26 2.48
N MET A 507 -9.52 -7.64 3.77
CA MET A 507 -10.67 -7.35 4.62
C MET A 507 -10.46 -6.21 5.61
N ILE A 508 -9.25 -5.99 6.15
CA ILE A 508 -8.99 -4.94 7.15
C ILE A 508 -8.57 -3.65 6.45
N ILE A 509 -9.49 -2.72 6.41
CA ILE A 509 -9.44 -1.54 5.54
C ILE A 509 -9.23 -0.26 6.37
N PRO A 510 -8.29 0.63 5.99
CA PRO A 510 -8.10 1.91 6.66
C PRO A 510 -9.21 2.90 6.33
N PHE A 511 -9.62 3.66 7.34
CA PHE A 511 -10.47 4.85 7.22
C PHE A 511 -9.80 6.01 7.96
N LEU A 512 -9.49 7.06 7.25
CA LEU A 512 -8.59 8.13 7.66
C LEU A 512 -9.27 9.48 7.53
N VAL A 513 -9.22 10.28 8.58
CA VAL A 513 -9.78 11.65 8.60
C VAL A 513 -8.66 12.63 8.89
N PHE A 514 -8.60 13.70 8.10
CA PHE A 514 -7.55 14.70 8.17
C PHE A 514 -8.08 16.11 8.18
N GLU A 515 -7.43 16.96 8.97
CA GLU A 515 -7.62 18.41 8.97
C GLU A 515 -6.59 19.10 8.06
N PRO A 516 -6.98 20.11 7.27
CA PRO A 516 -6.04 20.88 6.46
C PRO A 516 -5.07 21.66 7.38
N LYS A 517 -3.77 21.67 7.03
CA LYS A 517 -2.74 22.45 7.72
C LYS A 517 -2.78 23.91 7.30
#